data_62bc4136c8936ff6d7e9f909b47098c8
#
_entry.id   62bc4136c8936ff6d7e9f909b47098c8
#
_cell.length_a   1.000
_cell.length_b   1.000
_cell.length_c   1.000
_cell.angle_alpha   90.00
_cell.angle_beta   90.00
_cell.angle_gamma   90.00
#
_symmetry.space_group_name_H-M   'P 1'
#
loop_
_entity.id
_entity.type
_entity.pdbx_description
1 polymer ?
#
loop_
_entity_poly.entity_id
_entity_poly.type
_entity_poly.pdbx_seq_one_letter_code
_entity_poly.pdbx_strand_id
1 'polypeptide(L)'
;MNILRCRIENYRGFENADVLPRGHVLLVGEPRSGRSDLLAALGKVFEVDLTRLDERDFFRGDTSRDICIEVTLGDLGVELEQRFLDELEFWDPDARSLIPGSDELGDIPPDAVAVLRLAFRGRWDDVDERGDQTIYWTKRSDPASDNLRRVRREDRQAFAFHRLPGGRPLNLAPRGLLRSALSESEAEALTVALEEMRNGIDRLSGELALALPVIGALAATIDVLRPYLETDAPTPDVVRFLPDEGSLSGLLRALSPALDLGDGVGFLPLSRHGSTTHAQISMAEAIATSRHDHAVVVVDDFADSLDTASAQRLASLLRRACGQVWLSTRRPEVARGFEQPELIRLTRGNAPGQRHVHYGSIPTTRAQRVAARELHRQILPAMTARAVLVVEGPHDAAAHGALAERREEIDGTLPPEAHGIRIIDGGGQGGIDQAARLAEMSRSLGFRVVTLVDYDRDEAEAASRLAALQAAADVVVRLPRGMAIEAAILDDLPDADVISALGDVGATYLLPLSAGWETLTGNDLRREAMRALKSNNGLHAQFIQTLPGMLPTMACSALDTAVGCCRGVSATAFVQL
;
A
#
# COMPACT_ATOMS: atom_id res chain seq x y z
N MET A 1 4.60 20.31 8.65
CA MET A 1 3.43 20.42 7.76
C MET A 1 2.75 19.06 7.65
N ASN A 2 1.42 19.04 7.76
CA ASN A 2 0.62 17.81 7.71
C ASN A 2 -0.61 18.00 6.82
N ILE A 3 -1.00 16.97 6.07
CA ILE A 3 -2.28 16.92 5.35
C ILE A 3 -3.36 16.53 6.35
N LEU A 4 -4.34 17.39 6.57
CA LEU A 4 -5.48 17.17 7.47
C LEU A 4 -6.68 16.58 6.73
N ARG A 5 -6.83 16.92 5.43
CA ARG A 5 -7.91 16.43 4.57
C ARG A 5 -7.46 16.38 3.12
N CYS A 6 -7.91 15.36 2.41
CA CYS A 6 -7.79 15.26 0.95
C CYS A 6 -9.15 14.87 0.35
N ARG A 7 -9.74 15.75 -0.46
CA ARG A 7 -10.97 15.47 -1.22
C ARG A 7 -10.61 15.27 -2.68
N ILE A 8 -11.21 14.27 -3.28
CA ILE A 8 -10.97 13.89 -4.66
C ILE A 8 -12.32 13.73 -5.35
N GLU A 9 -12.50 14.39 -6.48
CA GLU A 9 -13.70 14.29 -7.32
C GLU A 9 -13.28 14.02 -8.76
N ASN A 10 -13.97 13.08 -9.40
CA ASN A 10 -13.82 12.73 -10.81
C ASN A 10 -12.39 12.37 -11.25
N TYR A 11 -11.59 11.71 -10.38
CA TYR A 11 -10.21 11.38 -10.70
C TYR A 11 -9.95 9.87 -10.70
N ARG A 12 -9.55 9.30 -11.84
CA ARG A 12 -9.19 7.88 -12.06
C ARG A 12 -10.18 6.90 -11.43
N GLY A 13 -9.77 6.20 -10.35
CA GLY A 13 -10.61 5.24 -9.64
C GLY A 13 -11.62 5.88 -8.67
N PHE A 14 -11.65 7.20 -8.52
CA PHE A 14 -12.47 7.91 -7.54
C PHE A 14 -13.52 8.79 -8.22
N GLU A 15 -14.78 8.47 -8.02
CA GLU A 15 -15.88 9.39 -8.31
C GLU A 15 -15.90 10.52 -7.28
N ASN A 16 -15.91 10.13 -6.00
CA ASN A 16 -15.75 11.01 -4.85
C ASN A 16 -14.98 10.26 -3.74
N ALA A 17 -14.06 10.92 -3.10
CA ALA A 17 -13.41 10.45 -1.89
C ALA A 17 -13.11 11.61 -0.95
N ASP A 18 -13.24 11.38 0.35
CA ASP A 18 -12.90 12.33 1.40
C ASP A 18 -12.03 11.61 2.42
N VAL A 19 -10.76 11.94 2.45
CA VAL A 19 -9.75 11.27 3.28
C VAL A 19 -9.29 12.23 4.37
N LEU A 20 -9.48 11.80 5.63
CA LEU A 20 -9.15 12.55 6.84
C LEU A 20 -8.08 11.77 7.62
N PRO A 21 -6.79 11.93 7.33
CA PRO A 21 -5.71 11.23 8.02
C PRO A 21 -5.58 11.65 9.48
N ARG A 22 -5.05 10.74 10.32
CA ARG A 22 -4.86 10.96 11.76
C ARG A 22 -3.39 10.83 12.14
N GLY A 23 -2.54 11.59 11.51
CA GLY A 23 -1.09 11.50 11.63
C GLY A 23 -0.45 10.91 10.39
N HIS A 24 0.52 10.02 10.55
CA HIS A 24 1.08 9.27 9.43
C HIS A 24 0.00 8.38 8.80
N VAL A 25 0.19 7.99 7.55
CA VAL A 25 -0.80 7.22 6.79
C VAL A 25 -0.17 5.96 6.22
N LEU A 26 -0.75 4.81 6.55
CA LEU A 26 -0.50 3.56 5.87
C LEU A 26 -1.72 3.16 5.05
N LEU A 27 -1.59 3.21 3.74
CA LEU A 27 -2.62 2.80 2.79
C LEU A 27 -2.51 1.31 2.51
N VAL A 28 -3.57 0.58 2.82
CA VAL A 28 -3.73 -0.83 2.51
C VAL A 28 -5.04 -1.07 1.76
N GLY A 29 -5.27 -2.27 1.30
CA GLY A 29 -6.52 -2.63 0.64
C GLY A 29 -6.34 -3.65 -0.46
N GLU A 30 -7.44 -4.14 -0.96
CA GLU A 30 -7.48 -5.12 -2.04
C GLU A 30 -6.81 -4.62 -3.33
N PRO A 31 -6.39 -5.52 -4.23
CA PRO A 31 -5.88 -5.11 -5.53
C PRO A 31 -6.88 -4.23 -6.28
N ARG A 32 -6.38 -3.18 -6.95
CA ARG A 32 -7.17 -2.18 -7.69
C ARG A 32 -8.11 -1.33 -6.81
N SER A 33 -7.84 -1.21 -5.52
CA SER A 33 -8.63 -0.34 -4.61
C SER A 33 -8.37 1.15 -4.77
N GLY A 34 -7.36 1.57 -5.55
CA GLY A 34 -7.06 2.98 -5.82
C GLY A 34 -5.98 3.59 -4.93
N ARG A 35 -5.16 2.77 -4.22
CA ARG A 35 -4.06 3.27 -3.37
C ARG A 35 -3.10 4.18 -4.13
N SER A 36 -2.60 3.72 -5.28
CA SER A 36 -1.71 4.51 -6.14
C SER A 36 -2.38 5.75 -6.71
N ASP A 37 -3.70 5.68 -7.02
CA ASP A 37 -4.45 6.82 -7.52
C ASP A 37 -4.61 7.91 -6.46
N LEU A 38 -4.84 7.52 -5.19
CA LEU A 38 -4.88 8.46 -4.06
C LEU A 38 -3.54 9.19 -3.88
N LEU A 39 -2.42 8.45 -3.91
CA LEU A 39 -1.09 9.04 -3.82
C LEU A 39 -0.74 9.90 -5.04
N ALA A 40 -1.19 9.50 -6.24
CA ALA A 40 -1.04 10.31 -7.45
C ALA A 40 -1.87 11.61 -7.39
N ALA A 41 -3.05 11.57 -6.77
CA ALA A 41 -3.87 12.76 -6.57
C ALA A 41 -3.15 13.81 -5.70
N LEU A 42 -2.47 13.39 -4.62
CA LEU A 42 -1.62 14.30 -3.85
C LEU A 42 -0.51 14.90 -4.71
N GLY A 43 0.12 14.10 -5.57
CA GLY A 43 1.14 14.58 -6.53
C GLY A 43 0.60 15.67 -7.45
N LYS A 44 -0.65 15.57 -7.94
CA LYS A 44 -1.26 16.61 -8.79
C LYS A 44 -1.35 17.98 -8.11
N VAL A 45 -1.47 18.03 -6.80
CA VAL A 45 -1.55 19.31 -6.04
C VAL A 45 -0.17 19.90 -5.79
N PHE A 46 0.82 19.05 -5.45
CA PHE A 46 2.11 19.54 -4.92
C PHE A 46 3.27 19.48 -5.91
N GLU A 47 3.28 18.52 -6.84
CA GLU A 47 4.39 18.39 -7.78
C GLU A 47 4.50 19.63 -8.67
N VAL A 48 5.73 20.17 -8.76
CA VAL A 48 6.02 21.38 -9.54
C VAL A 48 5.82 21.14 -11.03
N ASP A 49 6.16 19.94 -11.50
CA ASP A 49 6.02 19.52 -12.87
C ASP A 49 4.86 18.54 -12.99
N LEU A 50 3.76 19.06 -13.44
CA LEU A 50 2.58 18.25 -13.68
C LEU A 50 2.75 17.42 -14.96
N THR A 51 2.48 16.13 -14.84
CA THR A 51 2.28 15.27 -16.01
C THR A 51 1.04 15.72 -16.77
N ARG A 52 1.07 15.67 -18.09
CA ARG A 52 -0.07 16.00 -18.95
C ARG A 52 -1.30 15.20 -18.49
N LEU A 53 -2.46 15.83 -18.50
CA LEU A 53 -3.74 15.14 -18.31
C LEU A 53 -4.08 14.34 -19.55
N ASP A 54 -4.60 13.14 -19.32
CA ASP A 54 -5.16 12.24 -20.31
C ASP A 54 -6.66 12.02 -19.97
N GLU A 55 -7.49 11.67 -20.94
CA GLU A 55 -8.91 11.32 -20.70
C GLU A 55 -9.07 10.22 -19.64
N ARG A 56 -8.09 9.30 -19.54
CA ARG A 56 -8.07 8.22 -18.55
C ARG A 56 -7.79 8.71 -17.12
N ASP A 57 -7.38 9.96 -16.94
CA ASP A 57 -7.27 10.55 -15.60
C ASP A 57 -8.66 10.95 -15.05
N PHE A 58 -9.69 11.07 -15.92
CA PHE A 58 -11.06 11.32 -15.50
C PHE A 58 -11.75 10.02 -15.08
N PHE A 59 -12.58 10.08 -14.04
CA PHE A 59 -13.32 8.92 -13.57
C PHE A 59 -14.22 8.35 -14.70
N ARG A 60 -13.99 7.10 -15.10
CA ARG A 60 -14.63 6.42 -16.24
C ARG A 60 -14.46 7.13 -17.58
N GLY A 61 -13.50 8.03 -17.71
CA GLY A 61 -13.36 8.86 -18.91
C GLY A 61 -14.45 9.93 -19.05
N ASP A 62 -15.13 10.29 -17.95
CA ASP A 62 -16.14 11.36 -17.94
C ASP A 62 -15.47 12.73 -17.97
N THR A 63 -15.13 13.18 -19.16
CA THR A 63 -14.51 14.49 -19.43
C THR A 63 -15.50 15.66 -19.35
N SER A 64 -16.81 15.38 -19.23
CA SER A 64 -17.83 16.41 -19.07
C SER A 64 -17.80 17.11 -17.71
N ARG A 65 -17.11 16.50 -16.73
CA ARG A 65 -16.94 17.00 -15.37
C ARG A 65 -15.48 17.29 -15.11
N ASP A 66 -15.18 18.39 -14.45
CA ASP A 66 -13.82 18.73 -14.04
C ASP A 66 -13.30 17.71 -12.98
N ILE A 67 -12.01 17.41 -13.03
CA ILE A 67 -11.30 16.80 -11.89
C ILE A 67 -11.12 17.88 -10.84
N CYS A 68 -11.45 17.58 -9.58
CA CYS A 68 -11.14 18.44 -8.44
C CYS A 68 -10.40 17.63 -7.35
N ILE A 69 -9.23 18.09 -6.95
CA ILE A 69 -8.47 17.52 -5.83
C ILE A 69 -8.13 18.65 -4.87
N GLU A 70 -8.75 18.64 -3.69
CA GLU A 70 -8.54 19.65 -2.65
C GLU A 70 -7.75 19.06 -1.49
N VAL A 71 -6.74 19.78 -1.02
CA VAL A 71 -5.91 19.37 0.12
C VAL A 71 -5.91 20.50 1.16
N THR A 72 -6.19 20.14 2.42
CA THR A 72 -6.07 21.02 3.58
C THR A 72 -4.78 20.68 4.32
N LEU A 73 -3.92 21.67 4.51
CA LEU A 73 -2.64 21.57 5.20
C LEU A 73 -2.70 22.25 6.55
N GLY A 74 -2.23 21.57 7.58
CA GLY A 74 -2.00 22.14 8.93
C GLY A 74 -0.57 21.93 9.39
N ASP A 75 -0.27 22.36 10.63
CA ASP A 75 1.08 22.31 11.19
C ASP A 75 2.11 22.97 10.23
N LEU A 76 1.78 24.17 9.80
CA LEU A 76 2.45 24.85 8.69
C LEU A 76 3.86 25.33 9.05
N GLY A 77 4.10 25.64 10.32
CA GLY A 77 5.29 26.34 10.75
C GLY A 77 5.26 27.84 10.41
N VAL A 78 6.05 28.60 11.15
CA VAL A 78 6.02 30.08 11.11
C VAL A 78 6.31 30.63 9.72
N GLU A 79 7.20 29.98 8.97
CA GLU A 79 7.62 30.45 7.64
C GLU A 79 6.48 30.38 6.62
N LEU A 80 5.74 29.26 6.55
CA LEU A 80 4.61 29.12 5.64
C LEU A 80 3.43 30.00 6.06
N GLU A 81 3.18 30.13 7.37
CA GLU A 81 2.12 31.01 7.88
C GLU A 81 2.38 32.47 7.51
N GLN A 82 3.60 32.95 7.68
CA GLN A 82 4.00 34.31 7.30
C GLN A 82 3.96 34.53 5.78
N ARG A 83 4.43 33.55 5.01
CA ARG A 83 4.47 33.64 3.55
C ARG A 83 3.08 33.69 2.93
N PHE A 84 2.13 32.96 3.49
CA PHE A 84 0.79 32.81 2.95
C PHE A 84 -0.31 33.36 3.86
N LEU A 85 -0.01 34.41 4.62
CA LEU A 85 -0.91 34.99 5.61
C LEU A 85 -2.31 35.30 5.05
N ASP A 86 -2.38 35.78 3.82
CA ASP A 86 -3.64 36.13 3.14
C ASP A 86 -4.50 34.91 2.77
N GLU A 87 -3.89 33.72 2.71
CA GLU A 87 -4.55 32.46 2.31
C GLU A 87 -4.90 31.57 3.50
N LEU A 88 -4.53 32.00 4.73
CA LEU A 88 -4.82 31.24 5.95
C LEU A 88 -6.33 31.14 6.18
N GLU A 89 -6.78 29.94 6.52
CA GLU A 89 -8.10 29.62 7.02
C GLU A 89 -7.93 28.93 8.39
N PHE A 90 -9.04 28.62 9.07
CA PHE A 90 -8.99 28.00 10.38
C PHE A 90 -9.73 26.66 10.41
N TRP A 91 -9.15 25.74 11.12
CA TRP A 91 -9.61 24.36 11.25
C TRP A 91 -9.94 24.04 12.69
N ASP A 92 -11.10 23.44 12.92
CA ASP A 92 -11.48 22.87 14.19
C ASP A 92 -10.92 21.44 14.30
N PRO A 93 -9.96 21.17 15.19
CA PRO A 93 -9.32 19.86 15.33
C PRO A 93 -10.28 18.79 15.88
N ASP A 94 -11.27 19.17 16.69
CA ASP A 94 -12.24 18.24 17.29
C ASP A 94 -13.33 17.87 16.28
N ALA A 95 -13.94 18.85 15.63
CA ALA A 95 -14.91 18.64 14.57
C ALA A 95 -14.26 18.12 13.27
N ARG A 96 -12.96 18.26 13.13
CA ARG A 96 -12.16 17.93 11.93
C ARG A 96 -12.74 18.56 10.66
N SER A 97 -13.04 19.83 10.75
CA SER A 97 -13.68 20.62 9.70
C SER A 97 -13.19 22.06 9.69
N LEU A 98 -13.37 22.72 8.55
CA LEU A 98 -13.11 24.15 8.44
C LEU A 98 -14.12 24.94 9.26
N ILE A 99 -13.65 26.04 9.83
CA ILE A 99 -14.48 27.03 10.53
C ILE A 99 -14.96 28.03 9.48
N PRO A 100 -16.25 28.07 9.13
CA PRO A 100 -16.77 28.99 8.12
C PRO A 100 -16.70 30.45 8.58
N GLY A 101 -16.36 31.37 7.66
CA GLY A 101 -16.46 32.81 7.91
C GLY A 101 -15.39 33.39 8.85
N SER A 102 -14.31 32.65 9.09
CA SER A 102 -13.19 33.06 9.96
C SER A 102 -12.31 34.18 9.39
N ASP A 103 -12.81 34.95 8.42
CA ASP A 103 -12.09 36.09 7.85
C ASP A 103 -12.08 37.30 8.78
N GLU A 104 -12.99 37.36 9.78
CA GLU A 104 -13.01 38.36 10.83
C GLU A 104 -12.42 37.77 12.14
N LEU A 105 -11.34 38.36 12.61
CA LEU A 105 -10.53 37.91 13.77
C LEU A 105 -11.29 37.78 15.10
N GLY A 106 -12.59 38.01 15.12
CA GLY A 106 -13.38 38.11 16.38
C GLY A 106 -13.98 36.78 16.90
N ASP A 107 -14.16 35.77 16.01
CA ASP A 107 -14.91 34.55 16.35
C ASP A 107 -14.10 33.24 16.21
N ILE A 108 -12.77 33.34 16.22
CA ILE A 108 -11.92 32.15 16.08
C ILE A 108 -11.81 31.46 17.45
N PRO A 109 -12.23 30.18 17.56
CA PRO A 109 -12.04 29.40 18.79
C PRO A 109 -10.56 29.36 19.19
N PRO A 110 -10.24 29.38 20.50
CA PRO A 110 -8.85 29.39 20.98
C PRO A 110 -8.03 28.15 20.57
N ASP A 111 -8.71 27.04 20.29
CA ASP A 111 -8.09 25.78 19.88
C ASP A 111 -8.05 25.60 18.35
N ALA A 112 -8.49 26.61 17.59
CA ALA A 112 -8.46 26.55 16.13
C ALA A 112 -7.01 26.57 15.59
N VAL A 113 -6.76 25.76 14.58
CA VAL A 113 -5.45 25.62 13.93
C VAL A 113 -5.45 26.35 12.59
N ALA A 114 -4.42 27.14 12.34
CA ALA A 114 -4.23 27.77 11.03
C ALA A 114 -3.95 26.72 9.94
N VAL A 115 -4.62 26.85 8.81
CA VAL A 115 -4.53 25.91 7.69
C VAL A 115 -4.44 26.63 6.36
N LEU A 116 -3.85 25.96 5.37
CA LEU A 116 -3.85 26.36 3.97
C LEU A 116 -4.62 25.34 3.14
N ARG A 117 -5.45 25.80 2.22
CA ARG A 117 -6.13 24.91 1.28
C ARG A 117 -5.74 25.21 -0.16
N LEU A 118 -5.29 24.16 -0.83
CA LEU A 118 -4.98 24.16 -2.25
C LEU A 118 -5.90 23.20 -2.98
N ALA A 119 -6.28 23.57 -4.20
CA ALA A 119 -7.00 22.67 -5.06
C ALA A 119 -6.34 22.57 -6.44
N PHE A 120 -6.33 21.36 -6.97
CA PHE A 120 -6.04 21.06 -8.37
C PHE A 120 -7.36 20.93 -9.12
N ARG A 121 -7.46 21.61 -10.27
CA ARG A 121 -8.56 21.45 -11.23
C ARG A 121 -7.99 20.96 -12.55
N GLY A 122 -8.54 19.86 -13.05
CA GLY A 122 -8.29 19.35 -14.38
C GLY A 122 -9.55 19.48 -15.23
N ARG A 123 -9.46 20.16 -16.38
CA ARG A 123 -10.55 20.30 -17.34
C ARG A 123 -10.12 19.75 -18.68
N TRP A 124 -11.01 19.07 -19.36
CA TRP A 124 -10.76 18.58 -20.71
C TRP A 124 -11.33 19.56 -21.73
N ASP A 125 -10.54 19.83 -22.75
CA ASP A 125 -10.96 20.60 -23.91
C ASP A 125 -11.15 19.64 -25.08
N ASP A 126 -12.42 19.43 -25.47
CA ASP A 126 -12.78 18.49 -26.53
C ASP A 126 -12.36 19.00 -27.92
N VAL A 127 -12.13 20.30 -28.10
CA VAL A 127 -11.74 20.90 -29.38
C VAL A 127 -10.26 20.71 -29.65
N ASP A 128 -9.45 20.97 -28.62
CA ASP A 128 -7.99 20.86 -28.71
C ASP A 128 -7.49 19.47 -28.28
N GLU A 129 -8.38 18.55 -27.86
CA GLU A 129 -8.08 17.21 -27.32
C GLU A 129 -6.96 17.25 -26.28
N ARG A 130 -7.06 18.19 -25.35
CA ARG A 130 -6.04 18.39 -24.32
C ARG A 130 -6.65 18.69 -22.96
N GLY A 131 -5.92 18.27 -21.91
CA GLY A 131 -6.30 18.59 -20.55
C GLY A 131 -5.61 19.87 -20.04
N ASP A 132 -6.42 20.86 -19.64
CA ASP A 132 -5.94 22.03 -18.91
C ASP A 132 -5.84 21.73 -17.41
N GLN A 133 -4.79 22.25 -16.78
CA GLN A 133 -4.47 21.99 -15.37
C GLN A 133 -4.24 23.30 -14.64
N THR A 134 -4.95 23.50 -13.54
CA THR A 134 -4.78 24.69 -12.70
C THR A 134 -4.71 24.30 -11.23
N ILE A 135 -3.72 24.84 -10.52
CA ILE A 135 -3.65 24.75 -9.05
C ILE A 135 -3.96 26.12 -8.50
N TYR A 136 -4.85 26.19 -7.51
CA TYR A 136 -5.35 27.45 -6.98
C TYR A 136 -5.57 27.40 -5.47
N TRP A 137 -5.54 28.58 -4.83
CA TRP A 137 -5.93 28.79 -3.46
C TRP A 137 -7.44 28.78 -3.34
N THR A 138 -8.00 27.97 -2.46
CA THR A 138 -9.47 27.83 -2.37
C THR A 138 -10.14 29.02 -1.71
N LYS A 139 -9.49 29.64 -0.71
CA LYS A 139 -10.05 30.75 0.10
C LYS A 139 -10.62 31.90 -0.72
N ARG A 140 -9.96 32.28 -1.81
CA ARG A 140 -10.32 33.45 -2.62
C ARG A 140 -10.62 33.09 -4.07
N SER A 141 -11.01 31.85 -4.32
CA SER A 141 -11.38 31.38 -5.66
C SER A 141 -12.84 31.01 -5.71
N ASP A 142 -13.44 31.28 -6.86
CA ASP A 142 -14.77 30.79 -7.20
C ASP A 142 -14.68 29.92 -8.45
N PRO A 143 -14.60 28.58 -8.27
CA PRO A 143 -14.51 27.66 -9.40
C PRO A 143 -15.72 27.70 -10.33
N ALA A 144 -16.90 28.11 -9.82
CA ALA A 144 -18.13 28.16 -10.63
C ALA A 144 -18.09 29.30 -11.66
N SER A 145 -17.47 30.43 -11.30
CA SER A 145 -17.28 31.57 -12.20
C SER A 145 -15.95 31.58 -12.94
N ASP A 146 -15.15 30.51 -12.83
CA ASP A 146 -13.80 30.37 -13.36
C ASP A 146 -12.79 31.43 -12.83
N ASN A 147 -13.14 32.07 -11.72
CA ASN A 147 -12.26 33.04 -11.05
C ASN A 147 -11.34 32.31 -10.06
N LEU A 148 -10.18 31.84 -10.55
CA LEU A 148 -9.23 31.05 -9.78
C LEU A 148 -7.98 31.85 -9.42
N ARG A 149 -7.67 31.97 -8.12
CA ARG A 149 -6.43 32.51 -7.63
C ARG A 149 -5.32 31.45 -7.73
N ARG A 150 -4.59 31.45 -8.83
CA ARG A 150 -3.58 30.44 -9.14
C ARG A 150 -2.43 30.44 -8.14
N VAL A 151 -2.00 29.25 -7.73
CA VAL A 151 -0.77 29.04 -6.95
C VAL A 151 0.42 29.11 -7.90
N ARG A 152 1.36 29.99 -7.62
CA ARG A 152 2.58 30.13 -8.43
C ARG A 152 3.48 28.92 -8.27
N ARG A 153 4.34 28.68 -9.27
CA ARG A 153 5.32 27.58 -9.22
C ARG A 153 6.27 27.70 -8.02
N GLU A 154 6.72 28.91 -7.74
CA GLU A 154 7.60 29.24 -6.60
C GLU A 154 6.92 28.98 -5.24
N ASP A 155 5.61 29.21 -5.17
CA ASP A 155 4.84 28.95 -3.96
C ASP A 155 4.67 27.45 -3.71
N ARG A 156 4.53 26.65 -4.77
CA ARG A 156 4.50 25.19 -4.65
C ARG A 156 5.84 24.60 -4.19
N GLN A 157 6.96 25.21 -4.56
CA GLN A 157 8.29 24.80 -4.11
C GLN A 157 8.51 25.01 -2.60
N ALA A 158 7.76 25.93 -1.99
CA ALA A 158 7.83 26.16 -0.55
C ALA A 158 7.21 25.01 0.28
N PHE A 159 6.34 24.20 -0.32
CA PHE A 159 5.80 23.02 0.36
C PHE A 159 6.80 21.88 0.27
N ALA A 160 7.33 21.43 1.40
CA ALA A 160 8.22 20.29 1.47
C ALA A 160 7.43 19.00 1.24
N PHE A 161 7.16 18.69 -0.03
CA PHE A 161 6.44 17.49 -0.46
C PHE A 161 7.34 16.62 -1.35
N HIS A 162 7.53 15.37 -0.98
CA HIS A 162 8.39 14.42 -1.69
C HIS A 162 7.63 13.14 -2.02
N ARG A 163 7.52 12.83 -3.30
CA ARG A 163 6.96 11.56 -3.77
C ARG A 163 8.06 10.64 -4.26
N LEU A 164 8.07 9.42 -3.74
CA LEU A 164 9.05 8.37 -4.07
C LEU A 164 8.37 7.15 -4.73
N PRO A 165 9.07 6.44 -5.60
CA PRO A 165 10.36 6.79 -6.18
C PRO A 165 10.21 7.93 -7.18
N GLY A 166 10.88 9.02 -6.92
CA GLY A 166 10.94 10.21 -7.76
C GLY A 166 12.20 10.25 -8.61
N GLY A 167 12.29 9.43 -9.65
CA GLY A 167 13.46 9.45 -10.53
C GLY A 167 14.68 8.70 -9.97
N ARG A 168 15.88 9.03 -10.43
CA ARG A 168 17.14 8.40 -9.97
C ARG A 168 17.55 9.01 -8.62
N PRO A 169 17.82 8.20 -7.57
CA PRO A 169 18.30 8.73 -6.31
C PRO A 169 19.67 9.41 -6.45
N LEU A 170 19.99 10.27 -5.51
CA LEU A 170 21.21 11.09 -5.49
C LEU A 170 21.44 11.92 -6.77
N ASN A 171 20.34 12.36 -7.38
CA ASN A 171 20.39 13.12 -8.63
C ASN A 171 20.65 14.59 -8.34
N LEU A 172 21.70 15.14 -8.97
CA LEU A 172 22.07 16.56 -8.93
C LEU A 172 21.30 17.43 -9.94
N ALA A 173 20.34 16.86 -10.68
CA ALA A 173 19.49 17.65 -11.56
C ALA A 173 18.73 18.74 -10.79
N PRO A 174 18.34 19.85 -11.43
CA PRO A 174 17.72 21.01 -10.75
C PRO A 174 16.50 20.70 -9.88
N ARG A 175 15.92 19.51 -10.04
CA ARG A 175 14.70 19.03 -9.34
C ARG A 175 14.93 17.79 -8.47
N GLY A 176 16.17 17.34 -8.34
CA GLY A 176 16.52 16.22 -7.47
C GLY A 176 16.46 16.62 -6.00
N LEU A 177 16.10 15.70 -5.12
CA LEU A 177 16.06 15.91 -3.66
C LEU A 177 17.40 16.43 -3.14
N LEU A 178 18.51 15.83 -3.60
CA LEU A 178 19.84 16.25 -3.21
C LEU A 178 20.12 17.70 -3.62
N ARG A 179 19.71 18.12 -4.83
CA ARG A 179 19.89 19.50 -5.30
C ARG A 179 19.04 20.50 -4.51
N SER A 180 17.82 20.15 -4.15
CA SER A 180 16.92 21.00 -3.37
C SER A 180 17.39 21.20 -1.92
N ALA A 181 18.21 20.29 -1.40
CA ALA A 181 18.78 20.37 -0.06
C ALA A 181 20.05 21.26 0.02
N LEU A 182 20.59 21.72 -1.13
CA LEU A 182 21.74 22.60 -1.16
C LEU A 182 21.34 24.06 -0.90
N SER A 183 22.13 24.77 -0.09
CA SER A 183 22.03 26.23 0.06
C SER A 183 22.35 26.96 -1.24
N GLU A 184 21.98 28.23 -1.35
CA GLU A 184 22.27 29.03 -2.55
C GLU A 184 23.77 29.06 -2.90
N SER A 185 24.64 29.23 -1.90
CA SER A 185 26.09 29.25 -2.09
C SER A 185 26.65 27.89 -2.56
N GLU A 186 26.11 26.80 -2.05
CA GLU A 186 26.49 25.42 -2.48
C GLU A 186 26.00 25.14 -3.89
N ALA A 187 24.79 25.60 -4.24
CA ALA A 187 24.26 25.49 -5.60
C ALA A 187 25.08 26.31 -6.62
N GLU A 188 25.62 27.49 -6.23
CA GLU A 188 26.49 28.28 -7.06
C GLU A 188 27.86 27.60 -7.26
N ALA A 189 28.47 27.09 -6.19
CA ALA A 189 29.71 26.32 -6.25
C ALA A 189 29.59 25.08 -7.15
N LEU A 190 28.46 24.38 -7.08
CA LEU A 190 28.16 23.24 -7.95
C LEU A 190 28.06 23.70 -9.42
N THR A 191 27.46 24.84 -9.69
CA THR A 191 27.33 25.39 -11.05
C THR A 191 28.72 25.68 -11.66
N VAL A 192 29.62 26.29 -10.89
CA VAL A 192 31.00 26.55 -11.31
C VAL A 192 31.74 25.24 -11.62
N ALA A 193 31.67 24.27 -10.74
CA ALA A 193 32.30 22.96 -10.96
C ALA A 193 31.78 22.24 -12.23
N LEU A 194 30.50 22.39 -12.55
CA LEU A 194 29.91 21.83 -13.76
C LEU A 194 30.32 22.56 -15.04
N GLU A 195 30.52 23.89 -14.97
CA GLU A 195 31.09 24.68 -16.08
C GLU A 195 32.54 24.29 -16.37
N GLU A 196 33.34 24.07 -15.34
CA GLU A 196 34.72 23.57 -15.49
C GLU A 196 34.73 22.17 -16.10
N MET A 197 33.82 21.29 -15.68
CA MET A 197 33.69 19.94 -16.27
C MET A 197 33.28 20.01 -17.75
N ARG A 198 32.34 20.88 -18.11
CA ARG A 198 31.92 21.13 -19.48
C ARG A 198 33.12 21.57 -20.36
N ASN A 199 33.89 22.55 -19.89
CA ASN A 199 35.09 23.02 -20.58
C ASN A 199 36.12 21.87 -20.74
N GLY A 200 36.24 21.00 -19.74
CA GLY A 200 37.06 19.79 -19.82
C GLY A 200 36.60 18.81 -20.89
N ILE A 201 35.29 18.56 -20.98
CA ILE A 201 34.69 17.68 -22.00
C ILE A 201 34.91 18.27 -23.41
N ASP A 202 34.70 19.58 -23.60
CA ASP A 202 34.91 20.24 -24.89
C ASP A 202 36.35 20.10 -25.36
N ARG A 203 37.34 20.23 -24.45
CA ARG A 203 38.76 20.03 -24.75
C ARG A 203 39.05 18.57 -25.14
N LEU A 204 38.59 17.59 -24.33
CA LEU A 204 38.78 16.18 -24.59
C LEU A 204 38.09 15.72 -25.90
N SER A 205 36.95 16.31 -26.21
CA SER A 205 36.24 16.08 -27.48
C SER A 205 37.09 16.54 -28.68
N GLY A 206 37.73 17.69 -28.57
CA GLY A 206 38.69 18.15 -29.60
C GLY A 206 39.89 17.20 -29.76
N GLU A 207 40.48 16.79 -28.64
CA GLU A 207 41.59 15.80 -28.64
C GLU A 207 41.17 14.45 -29.23
N LEU A 208 39.98 13.96 -28.97
CA LEU A 208 39.43 12.72 -29.52
C LEU A 208 39.24 12.83 -31.04
N ALA A 209 38.72 13.96 -31.50
CA ALA A 209 38.56 14.23 -32.95
C ALA A 209 39.89 14.25 -33.70
N LEU A 210 41.00 14.59 -33.04
CA LEU A 210 42.36 14.58 -33.60
C LEU A 210 43.09 13.25 -33.46
N ALA A 211 42.50 12.26 -32.78
CA ALA A 211 43.12 10.94 -32.63
C ALA A 211 43.20 10.20 -33.98
N LEU A 212 44.38 9.74 -34.38
CA LEU A 212 44.64 9.09 -35.68
C LEU A 212 43.67 7.97 -36.03
N PRO A 213 43.31 7.02 -35.12
CA PRO A 213 42.36 5.97 -35.46
C PRO A 213 40.93 6.53 -35.73
N VAL A 214 40.54 7.58 -35.02
CA VAL A 214 39.22 8.21 -35.17
C VAL A 214 39.14 8.99 -36.47
N ILE A 215 40.21 9.74 -36.83
CA ILE A 215 40.31 10.46 -38.10
C ILE A 215 40.22 9.47 -39.26
N GLY A 216 40.93 8.35 -39.18
CA GLY A 216 40.91 7.32 -40.24
C GLY A 216 39.53 6.73 -40.47
N ALA A 217 38.80 6.45 -39.40
CA ALA A 217 37.44 5.93 -39.48
C ALA A 217 36.43 6.96 -40.01
N LEU A 218 36.57 8.23 -39.59
CA LEU A 218 35.69 9.30 -40.02
C LEU A 218 35.96 9.80 -41.44
N ALA A 219 37.23 9.82 -41.87
CA ALA A 219 37.63 10.30 -43.20
C ALA A 219 36.86 9.59 -44.31
N ALA A 220 36.77 8.26 -44.24
CA ALA A 220 36.02 7.48 -45.23
C ALA A 220 34.52 7.87 -45.28
N THR A 221 33.94 8.17 -44.16
CA THR A 221 32.52 8.59 -44.08
C THR A 221 32.36 10.02 -44.60
N ILE A 222 33.23 10.92 -44.19
CA ILE A 222 33.19 12.35 -44.59
C ILE A 222 33.47 12.47 -46.11
N ASP A 223 34.34 11.69 -46.65
CA ASP A 223 34.64 11.70 -48.12
C ASP A 223 33.40 11.33 -48.95
N VAL A 224 32.56 10.42 -48.47
CA VAL A 224 31.28 10.09 -49.12
C VAL A 224 30.26 11.25 -48.95
N LEU A 225 30.30 11.95 -47.85
CA LEU A 225 29.39 13.06 -47.56
C LEU A 225 29.85 14.38 -48.15
N ARG A 226 31.13 14.52 -48.56
CA ARG A 226 31.74 15.76 -49.03
C ARG A 226 30.96 16.48 -50.13
N PRO A 227 30.37 15.81 -51.15
CA PRO A 227 29.54 16.46 -52.15
C PRO A 227 28.30 17.18 -51.60
N TYR A 228 27.90 16.84 -50.37
CA TYR A 228 26.72 17.37 -49.69
C TYR A 228 27.08 18.38 -48.57
N LEU A 229 28.41 18.58 -48.34
CA LEU A 229 28.91 19.57 -47.37
C LEU A 229 29.23 20.87 -48.09
N GLU A 230 28.82 22.00 -47.54
CA GLU A 230 29.15 23.32 -48.06
C GLU A 230 30.55 23.80 -47.61
N THR A 231 31.48 22.88 -47.38
CA THR A 231 32.83 23.14 -46.90
C THR A 231 33.84 22.15 -47.39
N ASP A 232 35.02 22.63 -47.76
CA ASP A 232 36.19 21.82 -48.13
C ASP A 232 37.16 21.64 -46.94
N ALA A 233 36.76 22.01 -45.74
CA ALA A 233 37.59 21.89 -44.55
C ALA A 233 38.01 20.41 -44.28
N PRO A 234 39.22 20.15 -43.76
CA PRO A 234 39.67 18.82 -43.41
C PRO A 234 38.76 18.15 -42.37
N THR A 235 38.71 16.84 -42.40
CA THR A 235 37.82 16.02 -41.52
C THR A 235 37.88 16.43 -40.06
N PRO A 236 39.03 16.72 -39.42
CA PRO A 236 39.08 17.15 -38.02
C PRO A 236 38.39 18.48 -37.74
N ASP A 237 38.24 19.32 -38.75
CA ASP A 237 37.58 20.63 -38.60
C ASP A 237 36.09 20.56 -38.88
N VAL A 238 35.62 19.48 -39.50
CA VAL A 238 34.23 19.25 -39.88
C VAL A 238 33.49 18.44 -38.79
N VAL A 239 34.19 17.58 -38.06
CA VAL A 239 33.58 16.69 -37.05
C VAL A 239 34.10 17.01 -35.67
N ARG A 240 33.16 17.19 -34.74
CA ARG A 240 33.44 17.28 -33.31
C ARG A 240 32.52 16.34 -32.54
N PHE A 241 33.03 15.80 -31.46
CA PHE A 241 32.22 15.03 -30.50
C PHE A 241 31.68 16.00 -29.43
N LEU A 242 30.40 16.25 -29.48
CA LEU A 242 29.73 17.09 -28.50
C LEU A 242 28.80 16.20 -27.66
N PRO A 243 28.59 16.51 -26.37
CA PRO A 243 27.53 15.85 -25.61
C PRO A 243 26.17 16.10 -26.30
N ASP A 244 25.31 15.10 -26.38
CA ASP A 244 23.98 15.21 -26.99
C ASP A 244 23.15 16.37 -26.41
N GLU A 245 23.31 16.65 -25.10
CA GLU A 245 22.74 17.80 -24.45
C GLU A 245 23.85 18.73 -23.95
N GLY A 246 24.18 19.76 -24.69
CA GLY A 246 25.20 20.78 -24.33
C GLY A 246 24.80 21.72 -23.19
N SER A 247 23.60 21.58 -22.62
CA SER A 247 23.15 22.33 -21.46
C SER A 247 23.73 21.78 -20.16
N LEU A 248 23.94 22.64 -19.16
CA LEU A 248 24.35 22.25 -17.82
C LEU A 248 23.42 21.18 -17.22
N SER A 249 22.11 21.32 -17.45
CA SER A 249 21.12 20.33 -17.03
C SER A 249 21.22 19.00 -17.77
N GLY A 250 21.69 18.98 -19.02
CA GLY A 250 21.98 17.77 -19.78
C GLY A 250 23.18 17.03 -19.21
N LEU A 251 24.26 17.72 -18.92
CA LEU A 251 25.43 17.15 -18.25
C LEU A 251 25.08 16.54 -16.90
N LEU A 252 24.28 17.24 -16.08
CA LEU A 252 23.82 16.71 -14.80
C LEU A 252 23.00 15.44 -14.93
N ARG A 253 22.19 15.31 -15.99
CA ARG A 253 21.43 14.08 -16.27
C ARG A 253 22.32 12.93 -16.75
N ALA A 254 23.41 13.24 -17.44
CA ALA A 254 24.37 12.26 -17.90
C ALA A 254 25.25 11.71 -16.76
N LEU A 255 25.42 12.46 -15.68
CA LEU A 255 26.15 12.00 -14.50
C LEU A 255 25.28 11.00 -13.71
N SER A 256 25.79 9.81 -13.53
CA SER A 256 25.19 8.80 -12.67
C SER A 256 26.05 8.67 -11.41
N PRO A 257 25.49 8.89 -10.23
CA PRO A 257 26.24 8.66 -9.00
C PRO A 257 26.64 7.17 -8.92
N ALA A 258 27.86 6.93 -8.49
CA ALA A 258 28.40 5.60 -8.28
C ALA A 258 28.68 5.39 -6.81
N LEU A 259 28.37 4.19 -6.29
CA LEU A 259 28.60 3.81 -4.90
C LEU A 259 29.52 2.59 -4.81
N ASP A 260 30.41 2.62 -3.82
CA ASP A 260 31.10 1.45 -3.33
C ASP A 260 30.39 0.97 -2.06
N LEU A 261 29.82 -0.22 -2.08
CA LEU A 261 29.10 -0.81 -0.96
C LEU A 261 30.04 -1.53 0.04
N GLY A 262 31.35 -1.52 -0.22
CA GLY A 262 32.34 -2.20 0.64
C GLY A 262 32.35 -3.72 0.48
N ASP A 263 31.76 -4.24 -0.59
CA ASP A 263 31.72 -5.69 -0.92
C ASP A 263 32.92 -6.18 -1.76
N GLY A 264 33.88 -5.28 -2.01
CA GLY A 264 35.09 -5.57 -2.80
C GLY A 264 34.92 -5.43 -4.31
N VAL A 265 33.72 -5.07 -4.79
CA VAL A 265 33.45 -4.81 -6.21
C VAL A 265 33.92 -3.43 -6.65
N GLY A 266 33.99 -2.46 -5.72
CA GLY A 266 34.34 -1.07 -5.95
C GLY A 266 33.17 -0.22 -6.40
N PHE A 267 33.47 0.95 -7.01
CA PHE A 267 32.43 1.91 -7.43
C PHE A 267 31.61 1.40 -8.63
N LEU A 268 30.33 1.20 -8.39
CA LEU A 268 29.36 0.90 -9.46
C LEU A 268 28.34 2.03 -9.60
N PRO A 269 27.96 2.43 -10.84
CA PRO A 269 26.85 3.33 -11.07
C PRO A 269 25.57 2.80 -10.42
N LEU A 270 24.75 3.68 -9.84
CA LEU A 270 23.50 3.28 -9.20
C LEU A 270 22.62 2.41 -10.09
N SER A 271 22.59 2.69 -11.39
CA SER A 271 21.83 1.90 -12.38
C SER A 271 22.26 0.43 -12.49
N ARG A 272 23.42 0.06 -11.95
CA ARG A 272 23.94 -1.32 -11.93
C ARG A 272 23.63 -2.07 -10.63
N HIS A 273 23.15 -1.36 -9.59
CA HIS A 273 22.72 -1.98 -8.35
C HIS A 273 21.30 -2.56 -8.47
N GLY A 274 20.97 -3.52 -7.61
CA GLY A 274 19.65 -4.13 -7.56
C GLY A 274 18.56 -3.17 -7.04
N SER A 275 17.31 -3.51 -7.26
CA SER A 275 16.14 -2.72 -6.84
C SER A 275 16.10 -2.45 -5.33
N THR A 276 16.60 -3.38 -4.51
CA THR A 276 16.70 -3.22 -3.06
C THR A 276 17.62 -2.06 -2.69
N THR A 277 18.82 -2.00 -3.27
CA THR A 277 19.79 -0.91 -3.04
C THR A 277 19.23 0.43 -3.51
N HIS A 278 18.59 0.46 -4.67
CA HIS A 278 17.89 1.65 -5.16
C HIS A 278 16.83 2.15 -4.19
N ALA A 279 15.98 1.27 -3.69
CA ALA A 279 14.94 1.62 -2.73
C ALA A 279 15.53 2.14 -1.43
N GLN A 280 16.57 1.49 -0.91
CA GLN A 280 17.26 1.91 0.33
C GLN A 280 17.86 3.32 0.18
N ILE A 281 18.54 3.59 -0.93
CA ILE A 281 19.18 4.89 -1.17
C ILE A 281 18.12 5.99 -1.36
N SER A 282 17.05 5.74 -2.13
CA SER A 282 15.96 6.71 -2.30
C SER A 282 15.30 7.07 -0.97
N MET A 283 15.08 6.08 -0.10
CA MET A 283 14.53 6.32 1.23
C MET A 283 15.51 7.06 2.13
N ALA A 284 16.81 6.73 2.08
CA ALA A 284 17.85 7.42 2.85
C ALA A 284 17.96 8.89 2.43
N GLU A 285 17.91 9.18 1.13
CA GLU A 285 17.90 10.54 0.59
C GLU A 285 16.67 11.32 1.09
N ALA A 286 15.47 10.72 1.01
CA ALA A 286 14.25 11.35 1.53
C ALA A 286 14.33 11.62 3.03
N ILE A 287 14.86 10.69 3.82
CA ILE A 287 15.06 10.88 5.26
C ILE A 287 16.03 12.03 5.54
N ALA A 288 17.14 12.10 4.81
CA ALA A 288 18.16 13.13 4.99
C ALA A 288 17.62 14.52 4.67
N THR A 289 16.90 14.67 3.57
CA THR A 289 16.32 15.93 3.12
C THR A 289 15.12 16.39 3.96
N SER A 290 14.35 15.44 4.50
CA SER A 290 13.14 15.75 5.29
C SER A 290 13.41 16.19 6.72
N ARG A 291 14.62 15.99 7.26
CA ARG A 291 14.94 16.31 8.67
C ARG A 291 14.85 17.80 9.01
N HIS A 292 14.96 18.67 8.02
CA HIS A 292 14.97 20.12 8.23
C HIS A 292 13.60 20.78 8.03
N ASP A 293 12.69 20.14 7.25
CA ASP A 293 11.54 20.87 6.70
C ASP A 293 10.18 20.30 7.11
N HIS A 294 10.11 19.35 8.08
CA HIS A 294 8.85 18.69 8.44
C HIS A 294 8.06 18.21 7.21
N ALA A 295 8.75 17.65 6.23
CA ALA A 295 8.20 17.31 4.94
C ALA A 295 7.08 16.26 5.00
N VAL A 296 6.18 16.32 4.02
CA VAL A 296 5.25 15.23 3.68
C VAL A 296 5.93 14.33 2.66
N VAL A 297 6.13 13.06 3.03
CA VAL A 297 6.74 12.06 2.16
C VAL A 297 5.71 11.03 1.73
N VAL A 298 5.60 10.82 0.43
CA VAL A 298 4.65 9.89 -0.20
C VAL A 298 5.43 8.79 -0.90
N VAL A 299 5.13 7.52 -0.56
CA VAL A 299 5.79 6.35 -1.19
C VAL A 299 4.73 5.35 -1.63
N ASP A 300 4.70 5.10 -2.92
CA ASP A 300 3.83 4.06 -3.49
C ASP A 300 4.54 2.70 -3.50
N ASP A 301 3.77 1.62 -3.30
CA ASP A 301 4.24 0.23 -3.21
C ASP A 301 5.49 0.07 -2.31
N PHE A 302 5.46 0.74 -1.15
CA PHE A 302 6.56 0.72 -0.19
C PHE A 302 6.92 -0.72 0.21
N ALA A 303 8.20 -1.01 0.19
CA ALA A 303 8.81 -2.28 0.58
C ALA A 303 8.67 -3.44 -0.45
N ASP A 304 8.12 -3.24 -1.63
CA ASP A 304 8.03 -4.32 -2.63
C ASP A 304 9.41 -4.89 -3.01
N SER A 305 10.45 -4.06 -3.01
CA SER A 305 11.84 -4.46 -3.31
C SER A 305 12.74 -4.58 -2.07
N LEU A 306 12.19 -4.47 -0.85
CA LEU A 306 12.96 -4.54 0.39
C LEU A 306 12.74 -5.88 1.10
N ASP A 307 13.75 -6.33 1.85
CA ASP A 307 13.56 -7.39 2.84
C ASP A 307 12.75 -6.88 4.04
N THR A 308 12.20 -7.80 4.84
CA THR A 308 11.35 -7.48 5.99
C THR A 308 12.02 -6.56 7.01
N ALA A 309 13.29 -6.80 7.33
CA ALA A 309 14.01 -6.03 8.34
C ALA A 309 14.29 -4.60 7.85
N SER A 310 14.76 -4.46 6.60
CA SER A 310 14.98 -3.16 5.94
C SER A 310 13.67 -2.38 5.82
N ALA A 311 12.57 -3.03 5.43
CA ALA A 311 11.26 -2.41 5.31
C ALA A 311 10.76 -1.83 6.63
N GLN A 312 10.83 -2.60 7.72
CA GLN A 312 10.45 -2.14 9.07
C GLN A 312 11.34 -1.00 9.56
N ARG A 313 12.65 -1.14 9.34
CA ARG A 313 13.62 -0.11 9.74
C ARG A 313 13.39 1.21 9.03
N LEU A 314 13.25 1.18 7.71
CA LEU A 314 13.06 2.38 6.89
C LEU A 314 11.70 3.04 7.14
N ALA A 315 10.62 2.28 7.30
CA ALA A 315 9.32 2.82 7.70
C ALA A 315 9.42 3.57 9.04
N SER A 316 10.11 2.99 10.03
CA SER A 316 10.33 3.61 11.34
C SER A 316 11.21 4.87 11.26
N LEU A 317 12.21 4.90 10.37
CA LEU A 317 13.06 6.08 10.17
C LEU A 317 12.29 7.21 9.48
N LEU A 318 11.53 6.91 8.42
CA LEU A 318 10.67 7.88 7.74
C LEU A 318 9.68 8.54 8.70
N ARG A 319 8.96 7.73 9.50
CA ARG A 319 8.01 8.26 10.49
C ARG A 319 8.63 9.20 11.53
N ARG A 320 9.91 9.01 11.86
CA ARG A 320 10.62 9.87 12.82
C ARG A 320 11.26 11.11 12.19
N ALA A 321 11.58 11.03 10.91
CA ALA A 321 12.28 12.11 10.22
C ALA A 321 11.33 13.10 9.54
N CYS A 322 10.15 12.64 9.10
CA CYS A 322 9.21 13.43 8.31
C CYS A 322 8.06 13.96 9.18
N GLY A 323 7.49 15.09 8.82
CA GLY A 323 6.29 15.63 9.44
C GLY A 323 5.10 14.67 9.26
N GLN A 324 4.89 14.19 8.03
CA GLN A 324 3.88 13.18 7.74
C GLN A 324 4.37 12.22 6.64
N VAL A 325 4.03 10.94 6.77
CA VAL A 325 4.37 9.91 5.79
C VAL A 325 3.11 9.27 5.28
N TRP A 326 3.00 9.12 3.96
CA TRP A 326 1.95 8.39 3.27
C TRP A 326 2.57 7.22 2.52
N LEU A 327 2.41 6.01 3.03
CA LEU A 327 2.92 4.79 2.42
C LEU A 327 1.78 3.94 1.90
N SER A 328 1.83 3.48 0.66
CA SER A 328 1.03 2.34 0.23
C SER A 328 1.86 1.06 0.34
N THR A 329 1.26 -0.03 0.78
CA THR A 329 1.96 -1.31 0.87
C THR A 329 1.03 -2.50 0.72
N ARG A 330 1.60 -3.60 0.27
CA ARG A 330 0.98 -4.94 0.30
C ARG A 330 1.57 -5.83 1.40
N ARG A 331 2.60 -5.33 2.11
CA ARG A 331 3.36 -6.10 3.09
C ARG A 331 2.84 -5.90 4.50
N PRO A 332 2.28 -6.94 5.14
CA PRO A 332 1.71 -6.84 6.48
C PRO A 332 2.74 -6.48 7.55
N GLU A 333 4.01 -6.85 7.37
CA GLU A 333 5.07 -6.54 8.32
C GLU A 333 5.35 -5.04 8.46
N VAL A 334 5.11 -4.24 7.44
CA VAL A 334 5.24 -2.77 7.47
C VAL A 334 4.20 -2.17 8.43
N ALA A 335 2.99 -2.70 8.41
CA ALA A 335 1.88 -2.21 9.22
C ALA A 335 2.12 -2.37 10.74
N ARG A 336 3.03 -3.26 11.16
CA ARG A 336 3.42 -3.39 12.57
C ARG A 336 4.03 -2.11 13.16
N GLY A 337 4.59 -1.25 12.32
CA GLY A 337 5.18 0.04 12.72
C GLY A 337 4.17 1.17 12.83
N PHE A 338 2.91 0.97 12.42
CA PHE A 338 1.85 1.98 12.43
C PHE A 338 0.80 1.69 13.49
N GLU A 339 0.20 2.75 14.03
CA GLU A 339 -0.93 2.62 14.94
C GLU A 339 -2.24 2.45 14.16
N GLN A 340 -3.26 1.89 14.80
CA GLN A 340 -4.55 1.66 14.13
C GLN A 340 -5.18 2.92 13.51
N PRO A 341 -5.17 4.09 14.19
CA PRO A 341 -5.70 5.32 13.60
C PRO A 341 -4.97 5.81 12.34
N GLU A 342 -3.71 5.37 12.15
CA GLU A 342 -2.89 5.70 10.98
C GLU A 342 -3.16 4.79 9.78
N LEU A 343 -3.92 3.70 10.00
CA LEU A 343 -4.27 2.75 8.97
C LEU A 343 -5.50 3.21 8.20
N ILE A 344 -5.37 3.35 6.90
CA ILE A 344 -6.46 3.63 5.97
C ILE A 344 -6.56 2.46 5.00
N ARG A 345 -7.71 1.79 5.00
CA ARG A 345 -7.98 0.73 4.04
C ARG A 345 -8.92 1.21 2.96
N LEU A 346 -8.52 1.01 1.70
CA LEU A 346 -9.33 1.31 0.53
C LEU A 346 -9.97 0.01 0.01
N THR A 347 -11.27 0.07 -0.27
CA THR A 347 -12.03 -1.03 -0.84
C THR A 347 -12.78 -0.59 -2.10
N ARG A 348 -13.10 -1.55 -2.95
CA ARG A 348 -14.01 -1.33 -4.07
C ARG A 348 -15.45 -1.41 -3.56
N GLY A 349 -16.28 -0.48 -3.99
CA GLY A 349 -17.72 -0.52 -3.74
C GLY A 349 -18.42 -1.53 -4.64
N ASN A 350 -19.72 -1.72 -4.38
CA ASN A 350 -20.57 -2.61 -5.18
C ASN A 350 -20.82 -2.08 -6.59
N ALA A 351 -20.91 -0.76 -6.76
CA ALA A 351 -21.02 -0.15 -8.07
C ALA A 351 -19.63 -0.10 -8.76
N PRO A 352 -19.59 -0.34 -10.09
CA PRO A 352 -18.35 -0.24 -10.84
C PRO A 352 -17.69 1.14 -10.67
N GLY A 353 -16.41 1.14 -10.29
CA GLY A 353 -15.62 2.37 -10.08
C GLY A 353 -15.81 3.04 -8.71
N GLN A 354 -16.74 2.59 -7.89
CA GLN A 354 -16.91 3.10 -6.53
C GLN A 354 -15.76 2.66 -5.62
N ARG A 355 -15.30 3.57 -4.76
CA ARG A 355 -14.27 3.31 -3.74
C ARG A 355 -14.75 3.78 -2.39
N HIS A 356 -14.37 3.05 -1.35
CA HIS A 356 -14.67 3.41 0.03
C HIS A 356 -13.38 3.52 0.83
N VAL A 357 -13.37 4.48 1.74
CA VAL A 357 -12.26 4.76 2.67
C VAL A 357 -12.67 4.29 4.05
N HIS A 358 -11.90 3.39 4.64
CA HIS A 358 -12.13 2.86 5.97
C HIS A 358 -10.94 3.19 6.86
N TYR A 359 -11.23 3.52 8.12
CA TYR A 359 -10.23 3.94 9.10
C TYR A 359 -10.10 2.89 10.20
N GLY A 360 -8.88 2.67 10.66
CA GLY A 360 -8.65 1.90 11.86
C GLY A 360 -9.33 2.52 13.09
N SER A 361 -9.74 1.69 14.04
CA SER A 361 -10.41 2.11 15.26
C SER A 361 -9.50 2.98 16.14
N ILE A 362 -10.12 3.88 16.93
CA ILE A 362 -9.42 4.69 17.94
C ILE A 362 -9.64 4.07 19.31
N PRO A 363 -8.66 3.35 19.86
CA PRO A 363 -8.79 2.83 21.21
C PRO A 363 -8.65 3.98 22.23
N THR A 364 -9.67 4.18 23.05
CA THR A 364 -9.73 5.27 24.05
C THR A 364 -9.08 4.89 25.37
N THR A 365 -9.09 3.60 25.75
CA THR A 365 -8.52 3.13 27.02
C THR A 365 -7.22 2.34 26.79
N ARG A 366 -6.41 2.20 27.87
CA ARG A 366 -5.19 1.38 27.84
C ARG A 366 -5.50 -0.09 27.52
N ALA A 367 -6.56 -0.63 28.09
CA ALA A 367 -6.96 -2.01 27.84
C ALA A 367 -7.37 -2.23 26.38
N GLN A 368 -8.13 -1.30 25.82
CA GLN A 368 -8.48 -1.32 24.39
C GLN A 368 -7.24 -1.23 23.49
N ARG A 369 -6.25 -0.39 23.85
CA ARG A 369 -4.99 -0.29 23.08
C ARG A 369 -4.22 -1.60 23.06
N VAL A 370 -4.15 -2.31 24.19
CA VAL A 370 -3.46 -3.61 24.25
C VAL A 370 -4.21 -4.67 23.44
N ALA A 371 -5.53 -4.78 23.64
CA ALA A 371 -6.37 -5.71 22.88
C ALA A 371 -6.34 -5.41 21.38
N ALA A 372 -6.42 -4.14 21.02
CA ALA A 372 -6.36 -3.69 19.65
C ALA A 372 -5.03 -4.03 18.95
N ARG A 373 -3.90 -3.94 19.64
CA ARG A 373 -2.60 -4.35 19.08
C ARG A 373 -2.52 -5.84 18.78
N GLU A 374 -3.10 -6.67 19.64
CA GLU A 374 -3.11 -8.11 19.43
C GLU A 374 -3.99 -8.49 18.24
N LEU A 375 -5.22 -7.98 18.20
CA LEU A 375 -6.14 -8.18 17.08
C LEU A 375 -5.58 -7.61 15.76
N HIS A 376 -4.90 -6.46 15.83
CA HIS A 376 -4.25 -5.87 14.67
C HIS A 376 -3.22 -6.84 14.06
N ARG A 377 -2.41 -7.52 14.87
CA ARG A 377 -1.46 -8.51 14.39
C ARG A 377 -2.13 -9.67 13.65
N GLN A 378 -3.30 -10.10 14.10
CA GLN A 378 -4.04 -11.19 13.49
C GLN A 378 -4.68 -10.79 12.16
N ILE A 379 -5.13 -9.53 12.01
CA ILE A 379 -5.74 -9.06 10.76
C ILE A 379 -4.71 -8.63 9.70
N LEU A 380 -3.46 -8.32 10.08
CA LEU A 380 -2.42 -7.86 9.15
C LEU A 380 -2.25 -8.74 7.91
N PRO A 381 -2.21 -10.08 8.02
CA PRO A 381 -2.07 -10.95 6.85
C PRO A 381 -3.24 -10.84 5.86
N ALA A 382 -4.40 -10.34 6.31
CA ALA A 382 -5.59 -10.18 5.50
C ALA A 382 -5.75 -8.79 4.88
N MET A 383 -4.85 -7.82 5.14
CA MET A 383 -5.02 -6.41 4.75
C MET A 383 -5.25 -6.18 3.26
N THR A 384 -4.78 -7.08 2.42
CA THR A 384 -4.99 -7.05 0.96
C THR A 384 -6.13 -7.94 0.48
N ALA A 385 -6.77 -8.70 1.37
CA ALA A 385 -7.89 -9.55 1.03
C ALA A 385 -9.17 -8.72 0.79
N ARG A 386 -10.11 -9.29 0.06
CA ARG A 386 -11.45 -8.72 -0.18
C ARG A 386 -12.40 -9.03 0.98
N ALA A 387 -12.34 -10.25 1.49
CA ALA A 387 -13.14 -10.74 2.58
C ALA A 387 -12.28 -11.53 3.56
N VAL A 388 -12.76 -11.68 4.77
CA VAL A 388 -12.16 -12.53 5.79
C VAL A 388 -13.15 -13.61 6.24
N LEU A 389 -12.62 -14.82 6.36
CA LEU A 389 -13.27 -15.93 7.02
C LEU A 389 -12.65 -16.09 8.41
N VAL A 390 -13.38 -15.69 9.43
CA VAL A 390 -12.92 -15.76 10.82
C VAL A 390 -13.36 -17.10 11.42
N VAL A 391 -12.39 -17.83 11.95
CA VAL A 391 -12.61 -19.12 12.65
C VAL A 391 -12.26 -18.99 14.13
N GLU A 392 -12.65 -19.96 14.96
CA GLU A 392 -12.50 -19.85 16.42
C GLU A 392 -11.03 -19.86 16.87
N GLY A 393 -10.22 -20.70 16.22
CA GLY A 393 -8.84 -20.88 16.64
C GLY A 393 -7.87 -21.26 15.52
N PRO A 394 -6.56 -21.32 15.84
CA PRO A 394 -5.53 -21.66 14.86
C PRO A 394 -5.64 -23.08 14.31
N HIS A 395 -6.24 -24.01 15.07
CA HIS A 395 -6.47 -25.37 14.61
C HIS A 395 -7.52 -25.42 13.51
N ASP A 396 -8.60 -24.65 13.67
CA ASP A 396 -9.66 -24.52 12.67
C ASP A 396 -9.11 -23.87 11.40
N ALA A 397 -8.30 -22.81 11.56
CA ALA A 397 -7.65 -22.16 10.43
C ALA A 397 -6.72 -23.09 9.66
N ALA A 398 -5.93 -23.89 10.38
CA ALA A 398 -5.05 -24.89 9.78
C ALA A 398 -5.83 -26.03 9.10
N ALA A 399 -6.91 -26.52 9.72
CA ALA A 399 -7.76 -27.57 9.16
C ALA A 399 -8.43 -27.10 7.87
N HIS A 400 -9.10 -25.95 7.89
CA HIS A 400 -9.77 -25.40 6.71
C HIS A 400 -8.80 -25.02 5.59
N GLY A 401 -7.60 -24.51 5.93
CA GLY A 401 -6.54 -24.25 4.96
C GLY A 401 -6.07 -25.53 4.26
N ALA A 402 -5.71 -26.56 5.04
CA ALA A 402 -5.29 -27.84 4.49
C ALA A 402 -6.40 -28.53 3.67
N LEU A 403 -7.66 -28.39 4.10
CA LEU A 403 -8.81 -28.91 3.35
C LEU A 403 -8.95 -28.22 2.00
N ALA A 404 -8.77 -26.90 1.95
CA ALA A 404 -8.84 -26.13 0.72
C ALA A 404 -7.73 -26.53 -0.26
N GLU A 405 -6.49 -26.64 0.22
CA GLU A 405 -5.33 -27.08 -0.57
C GLU A 405 -5.56 -28.50 -1.12
N ARG A 406 -6.01 -29.43 -0.26
CA ARG A 406 -6.21 -30.82 -0.65
C ARG A 406 -7.35 -30.98 -1.67
N ARG A 407 -8.41 -30.15 -1.59
CA ARG A 407 -9.49 -30.11 -2.59
C ARG A 407 -9.00 -29.62 -3.93
N GLU A 408 -8.16 -28.58 -3.95
CA GLU A 408 -7.57 -28.09 -5.19
C GLU A 408 -6.76 -29.19 -5.89
N GLU A 409 -6.02 -30.01 -5.13
CA GLU A 409 -5.24 -31.14 -5.67
C GLU A 409 -6.12 -32.28 -6.21
N ILE A 410 -7.22 -32.60 -5.54
CA ILE A 410 -8.06 -33.80 -5.85
C ILE A 410 -9.08 -33.49 -6.94
N ASP A 411 -9.81 -32.39 -6.82
CA ASP A 411 -10.96 -32.07 -7.67
C ASP A 411 -10.87 -30.72 -8.39
N GLY A 412 -9.79 -29.97 -8.17
CA GLY A 412 -9.56 -28.66 -8.79
C GLY A 412 -10.43 -27.53 -8.20
N THR A 413 -11.07 -27.73 -7.05
CA THR A 413 -11.83 -26.67 -6.38
C THR A 413 -10.90 -25.58 -5.90
N LEU A 414 -11.13 -24.34 -6.36
CA LEU A 414 -10.28 -23.20 -6.04
C LEU A 414 -10.30 -22.87 -4.54
N PRO A 415 -9.14 -22.65 -3.92
CA PRO A 415 -9.04 -22.31 -2.50
C PRO A 415 -9.58 -20.89 -2.22
N PRO A 416 -9.91 -20.55 -0.95
CA PRO A 416 -10.42 -19.23 -0.56
C PRO A 416 -9.57 -18.07 -1.06
N GLU A 417 -8.25 -18.21 -1.08
CA GLU A 417 -7.28 -17.21 -1.54
C GLU A 417 -7.47 -16.83 -3.01
N ALA A 418 -7.84 -17.78 -3.86
CA ALA A 418 -8.14 -17.51 -5.28
C ALA A 418 -9.36 -16.58 -5.45
N HIS A 419 -10.23 -16.53 -4.46
CA HIS A 419 -11.37 -15.61 -4.41
C HIS A 419 -11.09 -14.31 -3.64
N GLY A 420 -9.83 -14.09 -3.21
CA GLY A 420 -9.44 -12.96 -2.39
C GLY A 420 -9.97 -13.03 -0.96
N ILE A 421 -10.20 -14.21 -0.44
CA ILE A 421 -10.65 -14.49 0.92
C ILE A 421 -9.45 -14.94 1.74
N ARG A 422 -9.29 -14.42 2.97
CA ARG A 422 -8.28 -14.89 3.90
C ARG A 422 -8.92 -15.51 5.11
N ILE A 423 -8.49 -16.73 5.46
CA ILE A 423 -8.85 -17.36 6.72
C ILE A 423 -7.98 -16.72 7.81
N ILE A 424 -8.62 -16.26 8.87
CA ILE A 424 -7.97 -15.68 10.06
C ILE A 424 -8.60 -16.27 11.32
N ASP A 425 -7.83 -16.42 12.37
CA ASP A 425 -8.27 -17.01 13.63
C ASP A 425 -8.26 -15.99 14.77
N GLY A 426 -9.04 -16.30 15.82
CA GLY A 426 -9.13 -15.48 17.02
C GLY A 426 -7.91 -15.59 17.95
N GLY A 427 -6.92 -16.41 17.63
CA GLY A 427 -5.74 -16.68 18.48
C GLY A 427 -5.99 -17.79 19.51
N GLY A 428 -4.89 -18.37 20.03
CA GLY A 428 -4.89 -19.66 20.74
C GLY A 428 -5.62 -19.77 22.09
N GLN A 429 -6.31 -18.76 22.59
CA GLN A 429 -7.01 -18.80 23.89
C GLN A 429 -8.41 -18.19 23.89
N GLY A 430 -8.94 -17.74 22.75
CA GLY A 430 -10.09 -16.83 22.73
C GLY A 430 -11.45 -17.43 22.38
N GLY A 431 -11.52 -18.50 21.60
CA GLY A 431 -12.77 -19.06 21.09
C GLY A 431 -13.69 -17.99 20.46
N ILE A 432 -15.00 -18.19 20.56
CA ILE A 432 -16.03 -17.33 19.95
C ILE A 432 -15.91 -15.84 20.35
N ASP A 433 -15.53 -15.52 21.59
CA ASP A 433 -15.43 -14.12 22.06
C ASP A 433 -14.32 -13.36 21.34
N GLN A 434 -13.20 -14.04 21.08
CA GLN A 434 -12.09 -13.44 20.35
C GLN A 434 -12.39 -13.34 18.86
N ALA A 435 -13.06 -14.36 18.29
CA ALA A 435 -13.56 -14.33 16.93
C ALA A 435 -14.53 -13.16 16.70
N ALA A 436 -15.43 -12.89 17.66
CA ALA A 436 -16.34 -11.74 17.60
C ALA A 436 -15.60 -10.39 17.57
N ARG A 437 -14.60 -10.21 18.44
CA ARG A 437 -13.78 -8.99 18.45
C ARG A 437 -12.99 -8.81 17.15
N LEU A 438 -12.43 -9.89 16.61
CA LEU A 438 -11.71 -9.87 15.36
C LEU A 438 -12.64 -9.56 14.18
N ALA A 439 -13.86 -10.11 14.20
CA ALA A 439 -14.91 -9.83 13.22
C ALA A 439 -15.31 -8.35 13.26
N GLU A 440 -15.56 -7.79 14.44
CA GLU A 440 -15.89 -6.36 14.63
C GLU A 440 -14.78 -5.44 14.08
N MET A 441 -13.52 -5.71 14.43
CA MET A 441 -12.39 -4.94 13.90
C MET A 441 -12.27 -5.07 12.38
N SER A 442 -12.42 -6.28 11.84
CA SER A 442 -12.37 -6.52 10.39
C SER A 442 -13.47 -5.76 9.67
N ARG A 443 -14.68 -5.76 10.23
CA ARG A 443 -15.81 -5.02 9.66
C ARG A 443 -15.59 -3.50 9.69
N SER A 444 -15.00 -2.96 10.75
CA SER A 444 -14.66 -1.53 10.83
C SER A 444 -13.66 -1.11 9.74
N LEU A 445 -12.79 -2.01 9.32
CA LEU A 445 -11.87 -1.83 8.20
C LEU A 445 -12.50 -2.15 6.83
N GLY A 446 -13.82 -2.34 6.76
CA GLY A 446 -14.55 -2.55 5.52
C GLY A 446 -14.33 -3.90 4.86
N PHE A 447 -13.93 -4.92 5.60
CA PHE A 447 -13.99 -6.29 5.10
C PHE A 447 -15.43 -6.80 5.07
N ARG A 448 -15.74 -7.63 4.10
CA ARG A 448 -16.84 -8.57 4.26
C ARG A 448 -16.38 -9.67 5.20
N VAL A 449 -17.12 -9.85 6.29
CA VAL A 449 -16.75 -10.74 7.39
C VAL A 449 -17.71 -11.90 7.47
N VAL A 450 -17.21 -13.11 7.28
CA VAL A 450 -17.94 -14.35 7.53
C VAL A 450 -17.25 -15.08 8.67
N THR A 451 -17.99 -15.65 9.58
CA THR A 451 -17.44 -16.49 10.64
C THR A 451 -17.89 -17.94 10.44
N LEU A 452 -17.01 -18.89 10.70
CA LEU A 452 -17.32 -20.34 10.71
C LEU A 452 -16.94 -20.85 12.09
N VAL A 453 -17.96 -21.34 12.82
CA VAL A 453 -17.85 -21.71 14.24
C VAL A 453 -18.44 -23.08 14.55
N ASP A 454 -17.93 -23.68 15.60
CA ASP A 454 -18.37 -24.96 16.13
C ASP A 454 -19.75 -24.89 16.80
N TYR A 455 -20.37 -26.06 17.05
CA TYR A 455 -21.61 -26.22 17.82
C TYR A 455 -21.48 -27.37 18.82
N ASP A 456 -20.41 -27.38 19.59
CA ASP A 456 -20.12 -28.45 20.57
C ASP A 456 -20.55 -28.12 22.01
N ARG A 457 -21.04 -26.86 22.28
CA ARG A 457 -21.37 -26.34 23.63
C ARG A 457 -22.86 -26.18 23.87
N ASP A 458 -23.23 -26.16 25.13
CA ASP A 458 -24.62 -26.02 25.59
C ASP A 458 -25.24 -24.69 25.13
N GLU A 459 -26.51 -24.73 24.69
CA GLU A 459 -27.21 -23.58 24.09
C GLU A 459 -27.30 -22.34 24.99
N ALA A 460 -27.44 -22.52 26.30
CA ALA A 460 -27.62 -21.41 27.23
C ALA A 460 -26.34 -20.53 27.38
N GLU A 461 -25.16 -21.17 27.41
CA GLU A 461 -23.88 -20.42 27.45
C GLU A 461 -23.48 -19.87 26.09
N ALA A 462 -23.82 -20.57 25.01
CA ALA A 462 -23.48 -20.18 23.65
C ALA A 462 -24.36 -19.05 23.12
N ALA A 463 -25.57 -18.85 23.60
CA ALA A 463 -26.53 -17.91 23.02
C ALA A 463 -26.06 -16.45 23.05
N SER A 464 -25.51 -15.98 24.18
CA SER A 464 -25.01 -14.60 24.29
C SER A 464 -23.76 -14.35 23.42
N ARG A 465 -22.86 -15.35 23.35
CA ARG A 465 -21.64 -15.30 22.53
C ARG A 465 -21.96 -15.34 21.05
N LEU A 466 -22.93 -16.18 20.66
CA LEU A 466 -23.43 -16.25 19.30
C LEU A 466 -24.10 -14.94 18.88
N ALA A 467 -24.90 -14.32 19.76
CA ALA A 467 -25.51 -13.03 19.49
C ALA A 467 -24.45 -11.92 19.28
N ALA A 468 -23.38 -11.91 20.07
CA ALA A 468 -22.27 -10.98 19.90
C ALA A 468 -21.56 -11.21 18.54
N LEU A 469 -21.33 -12.46 18.16
CA LEU A 469 -20.74 -12.81 16.89
C LEU A 469 -21.63 -12.40 15.70
N GLN A 470 -22.94 -12.63 15.80
CA GLN A 470 -23.91 -12.21 14.77
C GLN A 470 -23.99 -10.69 14.62
N ALA A 471 -23.77 -9.93 15.68
CA ALA A 471 -23.69 -8.48 15.62
C ALA A 471 -22.38 -7.99 14.94
N ALA A 472 -21.29 -8.73 15.12
CA ALA A 472 -19.97 -8.37 14.64
C ALA A 472 -19.70 -8.78 13.18
N ALA A 473 -20.24 -9.92 12.72
CA ALA A 473 -20.04 -10.48 11.38
C ALA A 473 -21.19 -10.11 10.42
N ASP A 474 -20.94 -10.18 9.11
CA ASP A 474 -21.99 -10.07 8.10
C ASP A 474 -22.77 -11.38 7.96
N VAL A 475 -22.10 -12.52 8.14
CA VAL A 475 -22.72 -13.86 8.13
C VAL A 475 -22.01 -14.74 9.15
N VAL A 476 -22.79 -15.50 9.91
CA VAL A 476 -22.30 -16.58 10.77
C VAL A 476 -22.71 -17.92 10.19
N VAL A 477 -21.74 -18.75 9.90
CA VAL A 477 -21.93 -20.17 9.51
C VAL A 477 -21.60 -21.02 10.73
N ARG A 478 -22.48 -21.94 11.10
CA ARG A 478 -22.31 -22.77 12.27
C ARG A 478 -22.39 -24.26 11.88
N LEU A 479 -21.49 -25.07 12.39
CA LEU A 479 -21.52 -26.50 12.21
C LEU A 479 -22.81 -27.13 12.79
N PRO A 480 -23.18 -28.36 12.42
CA PRO A 480 -24.32 -29.07 13.00
C PRO A 480 -24.21 -29.20 14.52
N ARG A 481 -25.37 -29.34 15.18
CA ARG A 481 -25.44 -29.43 16.64
C ARG A 481 -24.61 -30.60 17.18
N GLY A 482 -23.79 -30.34 18.18
CA GLY A 482 -22.87 -31.29 18.80
C GLY A 482 -21.59 -31.58 18.01
N MET A 483 -21.32 -30.80 16.96
CA MET A 483 -20.17 -31.01 16.09
C MET A 483 -19.14 -29.90 16.28
N ALA A 484 -17.89 -30.28 16.48
CA ALA A 484 -16.70 -29.44 16.38
C ALA A 484 -15.91 -29.82 15.13
N ILE A 485 -14.91 -29.00 14.81
CA ILE A 485 -14.08 -29.20 13.61
C ILE A 485 -13.47 -30.61 13.57
N GLU A 486 -13.04 -31.16 14.69
CA GLU A 486 -12.46 -32.51 14.74
C GLU A 486 -13.46 -33.60 14.33
N ALA A 487 -14.74 -33.40 14.63
CA ALA A 487 -15.80 -34.33 14.18
C ALA A 487 -16.09 -34.11 12.68
N ALA A 488 -16.12 -32.86 12.24
CA ALA A 488 -16.39 -32.51 10.84
C ALA A 488 -15.33 -33.05 9.87
N ILE A 489 -14.06 -33.06 10.26
CA ILE A 489 -12.95 -33.58 9.43
C ILE A 489 -12.90 -35.14 9.41
N LEU A 490 -13.67 -35.81 10.22
CA LEU A 490 -13.78 -37.26 10.26
C LEU A 490 -15.12 -37.77 9.67
N ASP A 491 -16.01 -36.82 9.30
CA ASP A 491 -17.34 -37.16 8.83
C ASP A 491 -17.30 -37.89 7.48
N ASP A 492 -18.09 -38.96 7.37
CA ASP A 492 -18.21 -39.79 6.17
C ASP A 492 -16.93 -40.43 5.61
N LEU A 493 -15.81 -40.33 6.35
CA LEU A 493 -14.58 -40.99 5.92
C LEU A 493 -14.67 -42.53 6.14
N PRO A 494 -14.18 -43.34 5.20
CA PRO A 494 -14.00 -44.77 5.42
C PRO A 494 -13.03 -45.05 6.58
N ASP A 495 -13.34 -46.05 7.42
CA ASP A 495 -12.47 -46.42 8.55
C ASP A 495 -11.04 -46.72 8.10
N ALA A 496 -10.87 -47.34 6.92
CA ALA A 496 -9.55 -47.65 6.36
C ALA A 496 -8.73 -46.38 6.08
N ASP A 497 -9.37 -45.33 5.58
CA ASP A 497 -8.71 -44.06 5.28
C ASP A 497 -8.32 -43.31 6.56
N VAL A 498 -9.19 -43.36 7.58
CA VAL A 498 -8.90 -42.80 8.91
C VAL A 498 -7.71 -43.52 9.56
N ILE A 499 -7.70 -44.85 9.50
CA ILE A 499 -6.61 -45.69 10.05
C ILE A 499 -5.29 -45.38 9.32
N SER A 500 -5.32 -45.33 7.98
CA SER A 500 -4.14 -45.00 7.17
C SER A 500 -3.59 -43.63 7.53
N ALA A 501 -4.44 -42.60 7.52
CA ALA A 501 -4.02 -41.23 7.82
C ALA A 501 -3.50 -41.06 9.26
N LEU A 502 -4.16 -41.68 10.25
CA LEU A 502 -3.67 -41.67 11.63
C LEU A 502 -2.35 -42.41 11.79
N GLY A 503 -2.13 -43.50 11.05
CA GLY A 503 -0.88 -44.23 11.03
C GLY A 503 0.27 -43.42 10.51
N ASP A 504 0.08 -42.75 9.37
CA ASP A 504 1.08 -41.89 8.75
C ASP A 504 1.43 -40.67 9.62
N VAL A 505 0.41 -40.02 10.19
CA VAL A 505 0.62 -38.89 11.12
C VAL A 505 1.25 -39.38 12.42
N GLY A 506 0.81 -40.53 12.95
CA GLY A 506 1.32 -41.13 14.19
C GLY A 506 2.77 -41.55 14.08
N ALA A 507 3.19 -42.11 12.95
CA ALA A 507 4.57 -42.47 12.68
C ALA A 507 5.52 -41.25 12.63
N THR A 508 5.01 -40.12 12.12
CA THR A 508 5.81 -38.89 11.95
C THR A 508 5.81 -38.02 13.21
N TYR A 509 4.66 -37.89 13.90
CA TYR A 509 4.44 -36.88 14.94
C TYR A 509 4.15 -37.47 16.34
N LEU A 510 4.28 -38.78 16.52
CA LEU A 510 4.08 -39.47 17.81
C LEU A 510 2.68 -39.19 18.42
N LEU A 511 1.60 -39.42 17.68
CA LEU A 511 0.25 -39.29 18.20
C LEU A 511 0.03 -40.19 19.42
N PRO A 512 -0.69 -39.74 20.47
CA PRO A 512 -0.97 -40.52 21.65
C PRO A 512 -2.15 -41.51 21.39
N LEU A 513 -1.94 -42.44 20.49
CA LEU A 513 -2.93 -43.46 20.12
C LEU A 513 -2.93 -44.59 21.16
N SER A 514 -4.13 -45.13 21.46
CA SER A 514 -4.29 -46.23 22.40
C SER A 514 -3.73 -47.54 21.83
N ALA A 515 -3.28 -48.46 22.67
CA ALA A 515 -2.87 -49.78 22.19
C ALA A 515 -4.01 -50.48 21.46
N GLY A 516 -3.75 -50.99 20.27
CA GLY A 516 -4.74 -51.68 19.45
C GLY A 516 -5.74 -50.78 18.71
N TRP A 517 -5.49 -49.47 18.62
CA TRP A 517 -6.34 -48.50 17.94
C TRP A 517 -6.61 -48.87 16.47
N GLU A 518 -5.69 -49.53 15.79
CA GLU A 518 -5.83 -50.00 14.39
C GLU A 518 -6.97 -50.99 14.17
N THR A 519 -7.46 -51.61 15.26
CA THR A 519 -8.59 -52.54 15.21
C THR A 519 -9.93 -51.91 15.53
N LEU A 520 -9.93 -50.61 15.89
CA LEU A 520 -11.16 -49.87 16.15
C LEU A 520 -11.92 -49.58 14.86
N THR A 521 -13.23 -49.52 14.94
CA THR A 521 -14.11 -49.24 13.81
C THR A 521 -15.22 -48.26 14.19
N GLY A 522 -15.78 -47.59 13.21
CA GLY A 522 -16.93 -46.70 13.36
C GLY A 522 -16.71 -45.63 14.43
N ASN A 523 -17.66 -45.48 15.34
CA ASN A 523 -17.64 -44.42 16.36
C ASN A 523 -16.47 -44.54 17.34
N ASP A 524 -15.96 -45.75 17.61
CA ASP A 524 -14.84 -45.93 18.53
C ASP A 524 -13.52 -45.43 17.92
N LEU A 525 -13.33 -45.72 16.63
CA LEU A 525 -12.21 -45.18 15.86
C LEU A 525 -12.26 -43.65 15.79
N ARG A 526 -13.43 -43.09 15.49
CA ARG A 526 -13.60 -41.63 15.42
C ARG A 526 -13.36 -40.94 16.76
N ARG A 527 -13.81 -41.50 17.86
CA ARG A 527 -13.52 -41.01 19.22
C ARG A 527 -12.02 -41.03 19.52
N GLU A 528 -11.33 -42.09 19.14
CA GLU A 528 -9.87 -42.18 19.31
C GLU A 528 -9.15 -41.15 18.44
N ALA A 529 -9.52 -40.98 17.17
CA ALA A 529 -8.99 -39.99 16.26
C ALA A 529 -9.17 -38.57 16.79
N MET A 530 -10.39 -38.20 17.21
CA MET A 530 -10.67 -36.88 17.81
C MET A 530 -9.82 -36.63 19.05
N ARG A 531 -9.68 -37.63 19.93
CA ARG A 531 -8.86 -37.55 21.13
C ARG A 531 -7.39 -37.31 20.80
N ALA A 532 -6.85 -38.04 19.84
CA ALA A 532 -5.47 -37.96 19.41
C ALA A 532 -5.16 -36.61 18.73
N LEU A 533 -6.03 -36.17 17.84
CA LEU A 533 -5.87 -34.88 17.13
C LEU A 533 -5.99 -33.69 18.07
N LYS A 534 -6.93 -33.71 19.04
CA LYS A 534 -7.07 -32.65 20.06
C LYS A 534 -5.85 -32.52 20.99
N SER A 535 -5.19 -33.64 21.31
CA SER A 535 -4.10 -33.66 22.29
C SER A 535 -2.78 -33.03 21.78
N ASN A 536 -2.62 -32.96 20.48
CA ASN A 536 -1.42 -32.41 19.81
C ASN A 536 -1.78 -31.18 18.97
N ASN A 537 -1.34 -30.03 19.40
CA ASN A 537 -1.60 -28.76 18.75
C ASN A 537 -1.27 -28.79 17.24
N GLY A 538 -2.30 -28.77 16.39
CA GLY A 538 -2.15 -28.47 14.97
C GLY A 538 -2.07 -29.66 14.01
N LEU A 539 -2.27 -30.90 14.45
CA LEU A 539 -2.17 -32.04 13.56
C LEU A 539 -3.40 -32.30 12.65
N HIS A 540 -4.45 -31.47 12.77
CA HIS A 540 -5.61 -31.51 11.87
C HIS A 540 -5.22 -31.30 10.40
N ALA A 541 -4.31 -30.35 10.12
CA ALA A 541 -3.82 -30.10 8.78
C ALA A 541 -3.06 -31.31 8.21
N GLN A 542 -2.15 -31.90 8.99
CA GLN A 542 -1.37 -33.06 8.58
C GLN A 542 -2.29 -34.28 8.33
N PHE A 543 -3.30 -34.50 9.19
CA PHE A 543 -4.30 -35.57 9.00
C PHE A 543 -5.03 -35.40 7.66
N ILE A 544 -5.51 -34.19 7.36
CA ILE A 544 -6.21 -33.89 6.09
C ILE A 544 -5.29 -34.12 4.89
N GLN A 545 -4.03 -33.67 4.98
CA GLN A 545 -3.05 -33.83 3.90
C GLN A 545 -2.68 -35.30 3.62
N THR A 546 -2.76 -36.17 4.61
CA THR A 546 -2.48 -37.63 4.45
C THR A 546 -3.67 -38.45 3.99
N LEU A 547 -4.87 -37.87 3.90
CA LEU A 547 -6.07 -38.60 3.41
C LEU A 547 -5.84 -39.08 1.97
N PRO A 548 -6.09 -40.39 1.67
CA PRO A 548 -5.68 -40.98 0.38
C PRO A 548 -6.51 -40.53 -0.83
N GLY A 549 -7.71 -40.03 -0.65
CA GLY A 549 -8.52 -39.59 -1.79
C GLY A 549 -9.92 -39.07 -1.46
N MET A 550 -10.57 -39.63 -0.43
CA MET A 550 -11.88 -39.14 -0.01
C MET A 550 -11.72 -38.01 1.01
N LEU A 551 -12.45 -36.93 0.82
CA LEU A 551 -12.46 -35.80 1.74
C LEU A 551 -13.72 -35.76 2.59
N PRO A 552 -13.66 -35.24 3.83
CA PRO A 552 -14.81 -35.24 4.75
C PRO A 552 -15.92 -34.32 4.23
N THR A 553 -17.09 -34.88 4.00
CA THR A 553 -18.23 -34.20 3.36
C THR A 553 -18.69 -32.98 4.14
N MET A 554 -18.80 -33.07 5.45
CA MET A 554 -19.28 -31.97 6.29
C MET A 554 -18.29 -30.80 6.32
N ALA A 555 -17.01 -31.09 6.51
CA ALA A 555 -15.99 -30.03 6.52
C ALA A 555 -15.90 -29.31 5.16
N CYS A 556 -16.01 -30.06 4.05
CA CYS A 556 -16.09 -29.48 2.70
C CYS A 556 -17.32 -28.58 2.53
N SER A 557 -18.51 -29.07 2.93
CA SER A 557 -19.76 -28.31 2.85
C SER A 557 -19.72 -27.01 3.68
N ALA A 558 -19.13 -27.09 4.88
CA ALA A 558 -18.95 -25.92 5.75
C ALA A 558 -18.06 -24.86 5.12
N LEU A 559 -16.92 -25.29 4.57
CA LEU A 559 -16.01 -24.38 3.89
C LEU A 559 -16.64 -23.76 2.63
N ASP A 560 -17.33 -24.55 1.80
CA ASP A 560 -18.03 -24.07 0.61
C ASP A 560 -19.10 -23.03 0.94
N THR A 561 -19.89 -23.31 1.97
CA THR A 561 -20.91 -22.39 2.44
C THR A 561 -20.28 -21.08 2.91
N ALA A 562 -19.23 -21.16 3.72
CA ALA A 562 -18.53 -19.99 4.22
C ALA A 562 -17.88 -19.18 3.10
N VAL A 563 -17.21 -19.81 2.14
CA VAL A 563 -16.63 -19.17 0.95
C VAL A 563 -17.71 -18.53 0.08
N GLY A 564 -18.84 -19.23 -0.13
CA GLY A 564 -20.00 -18.69 -0.84
C GLY A 564 -20.54 -17.43 -0.17
N CYS A 565 -20.66 -17.42 1.15
CA CYS A 565 -21.07 -16.25 1.93
C CYS A 565 -20.06 -15.09 1.80
N CYS A 566 -18.75 -15.37 1.84
CA CYS A 566 -17.72 -14.37 1.62
C CYS A 566 -17.83 -13.72 0.22
N ARG A 567 -18.23 -14.49 -0.79
CA ARG A 567 -18.45 -14.00 -2.15
C ARG A 567 -19.78 -13.26 -2.34
N GLY A 568 -20.64 -13.23 -1.33
CA GLY A 568 -21.93 -12.55 -1.36
C GLY A 568 -23.06 -13.39 -1.98
N VAL A 569 -22.91 -14.70 -2.06
CA VAL A 569 -23.91 -15.60 -2.65
C VAL A 569 -25.12 -15.78 -1.72
N SER A 570 -24.97 -15.63 -0.40
CA SER A 570 -26.04 -15.74 0.58
C SER A 570 -26.54 -14.39 1.06
N ALA A 571 -27.85 -14.24 1.19
CA ALA A 571 -28.50 -13.06 1.76
C ALA A 571 -28.86 -13.19 3.25
N THR A 572 -28.66 -14.39 3.85
CA THR A 572 -29.00 -14.66 5.25
C THR A 572 -27.82 -14.35 6.17
N ALA A 573 -28.07 -13.66 7.28
CA ALA A 573 -27.04 -13.33 8.27
C ALA A 573 -26.60 -14.53 9.14
N PHE A 574 -27.34 -15.63 9.12
CA PHE A 574 -27.05 -16.84 9.87
C PHE A 574 -27.36 -18.08 9.03
N VAL A 575 -26.42 -19.02 8.99
CA VAL A 575 -26.55 -20.30 8.31
C VAL A 575 -26.19 -21.40 9.30
N GLN A 576 -27.17 -22.27 9.62
CA GLN A 576 -26.96 -23.51 10.35
C GLN A 576 -26.84 -24.64 9.34
N LEU A 577 -25.74 -25.40 9.38
CA LEU A 577 -25.50 -26.56 8.52
C LEU A 577 -26.22 -27.81 9.02
#